data_c97d3bdb84cacdca35c1c8a85b82658d
#
_entry.id   c97d3bdb84cacdca35c1c8a85b82658d
#
_cell.length_a   1.000
_cell.length_b   1.000
_cell.length_c   1.000
_cell.angle_alpha   90.00
_cell.angle_beta   90.00
_cell.angle_gamma   90.00
#
_symmetry.space_group_name_H-M   'P 1'
#
loop_
_entity.id
_entity.type
_entity.pdbx_description
1 polymer ?
#
loop_
_entity_poly.entity_id
_entity_poly.type
_entity_poly.pdbx_seq_one_letter_code
_entity_poly.pdbx_strand_id
1 'polypeptide(L)'
;MLTLYIIDTCDTCRKARKALEEKGIAFKTYDLRKDGLSAGLLEHILEGVALVDAVNKRSKTWRDLSQEEKDSLDTSARQLIIQHPTLLKRPLLEVGDKTFLVGYRDGDYDQLGG
;
A
#
# COMPACT_ATOMS: atom_id res chain seq x y z
N MET A 1 8.15 1.00 15.93
CA MET A 1 6.69 0.77 15.73
C MET A 1 6.40 0.63 14.25
N LEU A 2 5.60 -0.36 13.89
CA LEU A 2 5.24 -0.59 12.50
C LEU A 2 4.16 0.40 12.07
N THR A 3 4.10 0.69 10.76
CA THR A 3 3.02 1.50 10.18
C THR A 3 2.33 0.70 9.10
N LEU A 4 1.01 0.56 9.23
CA LEU A 4 0.17 -0.15 8.27
C LEU A 4 -0.61 0.86 7.44
N TYR A 5 -0.30 0.93 6.15
CA TYR A 5 -0.98 1.83 5.21
C TYR A 5 -2.17 1.09 4.60
N ILE A 6 -3.37 1.62 4.78
CA ILE A 6 -4.63 0.96 4.42
C ILE A 6 -5.59 1.91 3.71
N ILE A 7 -6.70 1.34 3.24
CA ILE A 7 -7.94 2.06 2.98
C ILE A 7 -9.02 1.28 3.75
N ASP A 8 -9.80 1.97 4.58
CA ASP A 8 -10.77 1.36 5.49
C ASP A 8 -11.76 0.40 4.82
N THR A 9 -12.12 0.65 3.57
CA THR A 9 -13.08 -0.17 2.85
C THR A 9 -12.46 -1.43 2.23
N CYS A 10 -11.17 -1.65 2.40
CA CYS A 10 -10.46 -2.79 1.82
C CYS A 10 -10.50 -3.98 2.78
N ASP A 11 -11.08 -5.10 2.34
CA ASP A 11 -11.19 -6.31 3.16
C ASP A 11 -9.83 -6.89 3.51
N THR A 12 -8.89 -6.89 2.57
CA THR A 12 -7.53 -7.39 2.80
C THR A 12 -6.82 -6.55 3.86
N CYS A 13 -7.06 -5.23 3.86
CA CYS A 13 -6.51 -4.34 4.89
C CYS A 13 -7.06 -4.67 6.27
N ARG A 14 -8.34 -4.97 6.36
CA ARG A 14 -8.97 -5.37 7.63
C ARG A 14 -8.38 -6.67 8.16
N LYS A 15 -8.16 -7.65 7.30
CA LYS A 15 -7.54 -8.92 7.67
C LYS A 15 -6.11 -8.73 8.17
N ALA A 16 -5.34 -7.89 7.49
CA ALA A 16 -3.97 -7.58 7.88
C ALA A 16 -3.92 -6.91 9.25
N ARG A 17 -4.79 -5.93 9.46
CA ARG A 17 -4.90 -5.22 10.74
C ARG A 17 -5.25 -6.18 11.88
N LYS A 18 -6.22 -7.05 11.65
CA LYS A 18 -6.63 -8.04 12.64
C LYS A 18 -5.49 -8.99 12.97
N ALA A 19 -4.73 -9.43 11.97
CA ALA A 19 -3.58 -10.32 12.19
C ALA A 19 -2.55 -9.68 13.11
N LEU A 20 -2.25 -8.39 12.92
CA LEU A 20 -1.31 -7.68 13.78
C LEU A 20 -1.86 -7.53 15.20
N GLU A 21 -3.15 -7.23 15.34
CA GLU A 21 -3.78 -7.11 16.65
C GLU A 21 -3.76 -8.43 17.41
N GLU A 22 -4.03 -9.54 16.74
CA GLU A 22 -4.02 -10.87 17.35
C GLU A 22 -2.62 -11.29 17.82
N LYS A 23 -1.59 -10.81 17.13
CA LYS A 23 -0.20 -11.09 17.53
C LYS A 23 0.29 -10.17 18.66
N GLY A 24 -0.48 -9.15 19.02
CA GLY A 24 -0.08 -8.20 20.04
C GLY A 24 1.06 -7.29 19.61
N ILE A 25 1.24 -7.11 18.32
CA ILE A 25 2.29 -6.25 17.77
C ILE A 25 1.81 -4.80 17.78
N ALA A 26 2.65 -3.88 18.31
CA ALA A 26 2.33 -2.45 18.29
C ALA A 26 2.48 -1.91 16.86
N PHE A 27 1.48 -1.20 16.37
CA PHE A 27 1.52 -0.60 15.04
C PHE A 27 0.60 0.61 14.97
N LYS A 28 0.87 1.45 13.99
CA LYS A 28 0.00 2.58 13.62
C LYS A 28 -0.72 2.23 12.32
N THR A 29 -1.94 2.72 12.18
CA THR A 29 -2.64 2.65 10.89
C THR A 29 -2.64 4.04 10.26
N TYR A 30 -2.48 4.06 8.95
CA TYR A 30 -2.56 5.27 8.15
C TYR A 30 -3.50 5.01 6.99
N ASP A 31 -4.59 5.78 6.90
CA ASP A 31 -5.57 5.60 5.82
C ASP A 31 -5.20 6.52 4.66
N LEU A 32 -4.88 5.92 3.53
CA LEU A 32 -4.41 6.64 2.35
C LEU A 32 -5.45 7.59 1.76
N ARG A 33 -6.73 7.34 2.04
CA ARG A 33 -7.82 8.21 1.60
C ARG A 33 -8.16 9.28 2.61
N LYS A 34 -8.38 8.87 3.86
CA LYS A 34 -8.80 9.79 4.92
C LYS A 34 -7.70 10.75 5.33
N ASP A 35 -6.49 10.21 5.50
CA ASP A 35 -5.32 10.97 5.94
C ASP A 35 -4.57 11.61 4.77
N GLY A 36 -4.84 11.12 3.57
CA GLY A 36 -4.30 11.68 2.33
C GLY A 36 -2.99 11.04 1.88
N LEU A 37 -2.82 10.94 0.58
CA LEU A 37 -1.58 10.44 -0.03
C LEU A 37 -0.86 11.61 -0.68
N SER A 38 0.15 12.13 0.02
CA SER A 38 0.97 13.24 -0.49
C SER A 38 2.08 12.71 -1.38
N ALA A 39 2.68 13.60 -2.18
CA ALA A 39 3.85 13.27 -2.98
C ALA A 39 5.00 12.80 -2.10
N GLY A 40 5.20 13.45 -0.94
CA GLY A 40 6.25 13.07 0.00
C GLY A 40 6.06 11.67 0.56
N LEU A 41 4.83 11.32 0.95
CA LEU A 41 4.53 9.98 1.45
C LEU A 41 4.74 8.94 0.36
N LEU A 42 4.28 9.20 -0.85
CA LEU A 42 4.46 8.27 -1.96
C LEU A 42 5.95 8.02 -2.23
N GLU A 43 6.76 9.07 -2.23
CA GLU A 43 8.22 8.91 -2.42
C GLU A 43 8.83 8.09 -1.29
N HIS A 44 8.38 8.28 -0.06
CA HIS A 44 8.82 7.47 1.08
C HIS A 44 8.51 5.99 0.86
N ILE A 45 7.31 5.67 0.40
CA ILE A 45 6.93 4.29 0.08
C ILE A 45 7.79 3.74 -1.05
N LEU A 46 8.01 4.53 -2.10
CA LEU A 46 8.78 4.10 -3.27
C LEU A 46 10.27 3.93 -2.99
N GLU A 47 10.77 4.42 -1.86
CA GLU A 47 12.12 4.11 -1.42
C GLU A 47 12.30 2.65 -1.07
N GLY A 48 11.22 1.97 -0.66
CA GLY A 48 11.26 0.57 -0.26
C GLY A 48 10.49 -0.37 -1.17
N VAL A 49 9.69 0.17 -2.10
CA VAL A 49 8.85 -0.63 -3.00
C VAL A 49 9.03 -0.11 -4.43
N ALA A 50 9.47 -0.97 -5.34
CA ALA A 50 9.60 -0.57 -6.73
C ALA A 50 8.23 -0.17 -7.30
N LEU A 51 8.21 0.87 -8.14
CA LEU A 51 6.97 1.40 -8.71
C LEU A 51 6.12 0.31 -9.38
N VAL A 52 6.76 -0.56 -10.15
CA VAL A 52 6.06 -1.65 -10.85
C VAL A 52 5.39 -2.60 -9.86
N ASP A 53 5.97 -2.79 -8.67
CA ASP A 53 5.41 -3.65 -7.65
C ASP A 53 4.36 -2.95 -6.80
N ALA A 54 4.38 -1.62 -6.76
CA ALA A 54 3.46 -0.82 -5.97
C ALA A 54 2.10 -0.65 -6.64
N VAL A 55 2.03 -0.77 -7.96
CA VAL A 55 0.79 -0.54 -8.71
C VAL A 55 -0.11 -1.76 -8.67
N ASN A 56 -1.36 -1.55 -8.27
CA ASN A 56 -2.37 -2.60 -8.24
C ASN A 56 -3.10 -2.70 -9.58
N LYS A 57 -2.61 -3.58 -10.45
CA LYS A 57 -3.17 -3.79 -11.78
C LYS A 57 -4.53 -4.52 -11.77
N ARG A 58 -4.94 -5.02 -10.62
CA ARG A 58 -6.25 -5.67 -10.45
C ARG A 58 -7.35 -4.68 -10.06
N SER A 59 -6.96 -3.44 -9.72
CA SER A 59 -7.94 -2.44 -9.30
C SER A 59 -8.81 -2.00 -10.47
N LYS A 60 -10.04 -1.59 -10.15
CA LYS A 60 -10.92 -1.00 -11.16
C LYS A 60 -10.30 0.26 -11.76
N THR A 61 -9.63 1.05 -10.92
CA THR A 61 -8.97 2.28 -11.35
C THR A 61 -7.96 1.99 -12.46
N TRP A 62 -7.11 0.95 -12.28
CA TRP A 62 -6.16 0.55 -13.31
C TRP A 62 -6.87 0.15 -14.61
N ARG A 63 -7.92 -0.67 -14.49
CA ARG A 63 -8.65 -1.16 -15.66
C ARG A 63 -9.33 -0.04 -16.44
N ASP A 64 -9.73 1.02 -15.73
CA ASP A 64 -10.39 2.18 -16.34
C ASP A 64 -9.41 3.15 -16.99
N LEU A 65 -8.10 3.00 -16.77
CA LEU A 65 -7.09 3.83 -17.42
C LEU A 65 -7.02 3.53 -18.92
N SER A 66 -6.73 4.55 -19.71
CA SER A 66 -6.48 4.36 -21.13
C SER A 66 -5.17 3.61 -21.34
N GLN A 67 -4.99 3.03 -22.53
CA GLN A 67 -3.73 2.36 -22.84
C GLN A 67 -2.56 3.33 -22.80
N GLU A 68 -2.77 4.56 -23.24
CA GLU A 68 -1.78 5.61 -23.18
C GLU A 68 -1.34 5.91 -21.74
N GLU A 69 -2.29 5.98 -20.81
CA GLU A 69 -1.99 6.19 -19.39
C GLU A 69 -1.21 5.02 -18.81
N LYS A 70 -1.57 3.78 -19.16
CA LYS A 70 -0.85 2.60 -18.73
C LYS A 70 0.58 2.56 -19.27
N ASP A 71 0.74 2.98 -20.53
CA ASP A 71 2.06 3.00 -21.18
C ASP A 71 2.96 4.11 -20.62
N SER A 72 2.39 5.19 -20.09
CA SER A 72 3.12 6.30 -19.51
C SER A 72 3.35 6.13 -18.00
N LEU A 73 3.26 4.91 -17.50
CA LEU A 73 3.35 4.62 -16.07
C LEU A 73 4.63 5.19 -15.44
N ASP A 74 5.76 5.13 -16.15
CA ASP A 74 7.04 5.61 -15.63
C ASP A 74 7.05 7.12 -15.41
N THR A 75 6.30 7.89 -16.21
CA THR A 75 6.30 9.34 -16.15
C THR A 75 5.13 9.92 -15.37
N SER A 76 3.95 9.29 -15.45
CA SER A 76 2.72 9.82 -14.88
C SER A 76 2.21 9.01 -13.69
N ALA A 77 2.83 7.87 -13.37
CA ALA A 77 2.33 6.95 -12.37
C ALA A 77 2.18 7.59 -10.99
N ARG A 78 3.16 8.38 -10.59
CA ARG A 78 3.13 9.04 -9.27
C ARG A 78 1.92 9.93 -9.14
N GLN A 79 1.66 10.72 -10.17
CA GLN A 79 0.52 11.63 -10.18
C GLN A 79 -0.81 10.88 -10.17
N LEU A 80 -0.90 9.81 -10.96
CA LEU A 80 -2.09 8.98 -11.02
C LEU A 80 -2.35 8.29 -9.68
N ILE A 81 -1.32 7.80 -9.01
CA ILE A 81 -1.45 7.16 -7.70
C ILE A 81 -1.94 8.17 -6.65
N ILE A 82 -1.41 9.39 -6.68
CA ILE A 82 -1.81 10.44 -5.74
C ILE A 82 -3.28 10.80 -5.96
N GLN A 83 -3.72 10.92 -7.21
CA GLN A 83 -5.11 11.20 -7.55
C GLN A 83 -6.04 10.03 -7.24
N HIS A 84 -5.52 8.81 -7.37
CA HIS A 84 -6.28 7.57 -7.19
C HIS A 84 -5.54 6.61 -6.27
N PRO A 85 -5.61 6.78 -4.94
CA PRO A 85 -4.90 5.89 -4.00
C PRO A 85 -5.22 4.41 -4.16
N THR A 86 -6.36 4.08 -4.79
CA THR A 86 -6.71 2.69 -5.08
C THR A 86 -5.78 2.03 -6.10
N LEU A 87 -4.96 2.81 -6.81
CA LEU A 87 -3.92 2.26 -7.68
C LEU A 87 -2.76 1.67 -6.89
N LEU A 88 -2.57 2.08 -5.65
CA LEU A 88 -1.51 1.57 -4.81
C LEU A 88 -1.92 0.24 -4.19
N LYS A 89 -1.04 -0.76 -4.22
CA LYS A 89 -1.30 -2.04 -3.55
C LYS A 89 -1.44 -1.81 -2.05
N ARG A 90 -2.38 -2.51 -1.42
CA ARG A 90 -2.68 -2.40 0.00
C ARG A 90 -2.95 -3.79 0.57
N PRO A 91 -2.70 -4.00 1.85
CA PRO A 91 -2.00 -3.08 2.75
C PRO A 91 -0.52 -3.01 2.45
N LEU A 92 0.12 -1.93 2.87
CA LEU A 92 1.57 -1.83 2.88
C LEU A 92 2.00 -1.74 4.34
N LEU A 93 2.83 -2.66 4.79
CA LEU A 93 3.33 -2.66 6.17
C LEU A 93 4.78 -2.24 6.18
N GLU A 94 5.05 -1.08 6.74
CA GLU A 94 6.40 -0.59 6.93
C GLU A 94 6.99 -1.23 8.17
N VAL A 95 7.98 -2.11 7.99
CA VAL A 95 8.56 -2.90 9.07
C VAL A 95 9.93 -2.39 9.52
N GLY A 96 10.53 -1.49 8.77
CA GLY A 96 11.83 -0.92 9.09
C GLY A 96 12.20 0.15 8.09
N ASP A 97 13.42 0.68 8.19
CA ASP A 97 13.87 1.71 7.29
C ASP A 97 13.87 1.19 5.84
N LYS A 98 13.06 1.82 4.99
CA LYS A 98 12.93 1.47 3.58
C LYS A 98 12.54 0.00 3.33
N THR A 99 11.88 -0.64 4.29
CA THR A 99 11.45 -2.03 4.17
C THR A 99 9.94 -2.13 4.35
N PHE A 100 9.27 -2.67 3.34
CA PHE A 100 7.82 -2.81 3.33
C PHE A 100 7.43 -4.24 2.97
N LEU A 101 6.34 -4.71 3.57
CA LEU A 101 5.64 -5.91 3.11
C LEU A 101 4.44 -5.46 2.28
N VAL A 102 4.34 -5.94 1.05
CA VAL A 102 3.32 -5.51 0.08
C VAL A 102 2.21 -6.53 0.02
N GLY A 103 0.97 -6.07 0.26
CA GLY A 103 -0.19 -6.95 0.27
C GLY A 103 -0.28 -7.79 1.52
N TYR A 104 -1.29 -8.66 1.59
CA TYR A 104 -1.46 -9.55 2.72
C TYR A 104 -2.19 -10.82 2.28
N ARG A 105 -1.66 -11.97 2.72
CA ARG A 105 -2.30 -13.27 2.67
C ARG A 105 -2.20 -13.90 4.05
N ASP A 106 -3.08 -14.83 4.35
CA ASP A 106 -3.02 -15.54 5.63
C ASP A 106 -1.62 -16.12 5.85
N GLY A 107 -1.03 -15.81 6.97
CA GLY A 107 0.31 -16.28 7.32
C GLY A 107 1.45 -15.34 6.95
N ASP A 108 1.20 -14.29 6.18
CA ASP A 108 2.27 -13.36 5.75
C ASP A 108 2.95 -12.67 6.94
N TYR A 109 2.23 -12.46 8.03
CA TYR A 109 2.75 -11.76 9.20
C TYR A 109 3.18 -12.72 10.32
N ASP A 110 3.16 -14.02 10.09
CA ASP A 110 3.47 -15.01 11.12
C ASP A 110 4.90 -14.85 11.68
N GLN A 111 5.83 -14.36 10.87
CA GLN A 111 7.22 -14.18 11.27
C GLN A 111 7.47 -12.87 12.00
N LEU A 112 6.49 -11.96 12.04
CA LEU A 112 6.64 -10.67 12.68
C LEU A 112 6.50 -10.80 14.19
N GLY A 113 7.27 -10.00 14.90
CA GLY A 113 7.14 -9.85 16.34
C GLY A 113 7.55 -11.06 17.15
N GLY A 114 8.23 -11.97 16.53
CA GLY A 114 8.86 -13.14 17.18
C GLY A 114 7.97 -13.98 18.03
#